data_e8e3cd137b51073695707fa58e2af7a1
#
_entry.id   e8e3cd137b51073695707fa58e2af7a1
#
_cell.length_a   1.000
_cell.length_b   1.000
_cell.length_c   1.000
_cell.angle_alpha   90.00
_cell.angle_beta   90.00
_cell.angle_gamma   90.00
#
_symmetry.space_group_name_H-M   'P 1'
#
loop_
_entity.id
_entity.type
_entity.pdbx_description
1 polymer ?
#
loop_
_entity_poly.entity_id
_entity_poly.type
_entity_poly.pdbx_seq_one_letter_code
_entity_poly.pdbx_strand_id
1 'polypeptide(L)'
;MMKIGFLTNALVEQARRSQEGTFDTLPAVAAWAADQGFEDLECGPMLPLDRAAFEQVLREGRIGISALIYCRNYLSTDKNEADGHLEELKKRIAFAGALGIEKVVTSTGIDKRIEEGIYDRDPAVKDRGNMIRRIPARSLDRVVDLFGPLVDLAEKNNVKLCFENCPLMGNIAISPVMWQRIFERLPSDHIGLAYDPSHLVWEMIDPYGPIREFAPRIFHVHAKDARIDRARLMRTGILTDFSWWQYVIPGRGELNWHTILTELKAVGFDGTISLEHEDEAFAGSVSAVQQGLIACKAYLTGILQEI
;
A
#
# COMPACT_ATOMS: atom_id res chain seq x y z
N MET A 1 11.68 -5.49 16.75
CA MET A 1 10.44 -4.83 17.31
C MET A 1 9.81 -4.04 16.19
N MET A 2 8.49 -4.14 16.00
CA MET A 2 7.77 -3.35 15.00
C MET A 2 7.96 -1.86 15.24
N LYS A 3 8.21 -1.10 14.18
CA LYS A 3 8.37 0.36 14.21
C LYS A 3 7.10 1.04 13.72
N ILE A 4 6.84 2.27 14.15
CA ILE A 4 5.76 3.08 13.62
C ILE A 4 6.32 4.21 12.75
N GLY A 5 5.95 4.18 11.47
CA GLY A 5 6.22 5.21 10.49
C GLY A 5 4.94 5.72 9.83
N PHE A 6 5.07 6.52 8.79
CA PHE A 6 3.92 6.92 7.99
C PHE A 6 4.29 7.17 6.52
N LEU A 7 3.30 7.00 5.65
CA LEU A 7 3.36 7.38 4.25
C LEU A 7 3.23 8.90 4.11
N THR A 8 4.21 9.53 3.50
CA THR A 8 4.33 11.00 3.43
C THR A 8 3.25 11.69 2.59
N ASN A 9 2.49 10.94 1.77
CA ASN A 9 1.57 11.50 0.77
C ASN A 9 0.56 12.49 1.35
N ALA A 10 -0.18 12.12 2.38
CA ALA A 10 -1.25 12.98 2.94
C ALA A 10 -0.72 14.32 3.42
N LEU A 11 0.42 14.33 4.12
CA LEU A 11 1.03 15.54 4.65
C LEU A 11 1.57 16.44 3.55
N VAL A 12 2.30 15.87 2.57
CA VAL A 12 2.88 16.61 1.45
C VAL A 12 1.79 17.17 0.53
N GLU A 13 0.78 16.35 0.21
CA GLU A 13 -0.34 16.78 -0.63
C GLU A 13 -1.11 17.93 0.01
N GLN A 14 -1.42 17.81 1.30
CA GLN A 14 -2.15 18.88 2.01
C GLN A 14 -1.34 20.17 2.08
N ALA A 15 -0.03 20.09 2.37
CA ALA A 15 0.84 21.26 2.40
C ALA A 15 0.88 21.99 1.05
N ARG A 16 0.95 21.23 -0.05
CA ARG A 16 0.89 21.80 -1.41
C ARG A 16 -0.46 22.44 -1.72
N ARG A 17 -1.57 21.78 -1.35
CA ARG A 17 -2.92 22.34 -1.54
C ARG A 17 -3.12 23.62 -0.75
N SER A 18 -2.60 23.68 0.47
CA SER A 18 -2.69 24.86 1.36
C SER A 18 -1.67 25.94 1.02
N GLN A 19 -0.73 25.69 0.10
CA GLN A 19 0.38 26.59 -0.25
C GLN A 19 1.26 26.96 0.97
N GLU A 20 1.32 26.08 1.97
CA GLU A 20 2.05 26.34 3.23
C GLU A 20 3.55 26.14 3.10
N GLY A 21 4.07 25.58 2.00
CA GLY A 21 5.51 25.41 1.70
C GLY A 21 6.36 24.65 2.74
N THR A 22 5.77 24.26 3.86
CA THR A 22 6.49 23.74 5.04
C THR A 22 6.95 22.30 4.86
N PHE A 23 6.22 21.50 4.06
CA PHE A 23 6.49 20.06 3.87
C PHE A 23 6.77 19.68 2.41
N ASP A 24 7.33 20.59 1.63
CA ASP A 24 7.66 20.36 0.22
C ASP A 24 8.94 19.52 0.02
N THR A 25 9.71 19.30 1.08
CA THR A 25 10.99 18.59 1.01
C THR A 25 11.05 17.45 2.02
N LEU A 26 11.77 16.37 1.66
CA LEU A 26 11.99 15.24 2.54
C LEU A 26 12.62 15.64 3.89
N PRO A 27 13.68 16.49 3.97
CA PRO A 27 14.23 16.92 5.26
C PRO A 27 13.21 17.61 6.17
N ALA A 28 12.32 18.42 5.63
CA ALA A 28 11.29 19.11 6.44
C ALA A 28 10.27 18.11 7.03
N VAL A 29 9.82 17.15 6.21
CA VAL A 29 8.93 16.06 6.68
C VAL A 29 9.64 15.21 7.73
N ALA A 30 10.90 14.84 7.49
CA ALA A 30 11.70 14.02 8.38
C ALA A 30 11.95 14.70 9.74
N ALA A 31 12.25 15.98 9.75
CA ALA A 31 12.45 16.74 10.98
C ALA A 31 11.19 16.75 11.84
N TRP A 32 10.05 17.09 11.25
CA TRP A 32 8.76 17.06 11.97
C TRP A 32 8.43 15.66 12.48
N ALA A 33 8.57 14.65 11.64
CA ALA A 33 8.27 13.27 11.99
C ALA A 33 9.12 12.78 13.18
N ALA A 34 10.42 13.07 13.15
CA ALA A 34 11.34 12.75 14.24
C ALA A 34 10.98 13.49 15.54
N ASP A 35 10.59 14.78 15.45
CA ASP A 35 10.13 15.57 16.62
C ASP A 35 8.82 15.01 17.21
N GLN A 36 7.96 14.38 16.39
CA GLN A 36 6.77 13.66 16.85
C GLN A 36 7.06 12.22 17.28
N GLY A 37 8.33 11.77 17.22
CA GLY A 37 8.77 10.44 17.64
C GLY A 37 8.30 9.33 16.71
N PHE A 38 8.10 9.58 15.42
CA PHE A 38 8.02 8.55 14.40
C PHE A 38 9.39 7.94 14.17
N GLU A 39 9.45 6.66 13.81
CA GLU A 39 10.69 5.91 13.66
C GLU A 39 11.12 5.77 12.21
N ASP A 40 10.16 5.74 11.28
CA ASP A 40 10.41 5.57 9.85
C ASP A 40 9.46 6.43 8.99
N LEU A 41 9.90 6.70 7.76
CA LEU A 41 9.08 7.28 6.69
C LEU A 41 8.95 6.30 5.53
N GLU A 42 7.76 6.24 4.96
CA GLU A 42 7.54 5.72 3.63
C GLU A 42 7.38 6.89 2.65
N CYS A 43 8.32 7.00 1.70
CA CYS A 43 8.41 8.16 0.84
C CYS A 43 7.53 7.99 -0.42
N GLY A 44 6.51 8.83 -0.52
CA GLY A 44 5.59 8.85 -1.65
C GLY A 44 6.12 9.58 -2.89
N PRO A 45 5.44 9.42 -4.05
CA PRO A 45 5.89 9.96 -5.33
C PRO A 45 5.83 11.49 -5.42
N MET A 46 5.18 12.15 -4.47
CA MET A 46 5.15 13.61 -4.41
C MET A 46 6.49 14.22 -3.98
N LEU A 47 7.29 13.49 -3.24
CA LEU A 47 8.65 13.89 -2.93
C LEU A 47 9.58 13.48 -4.07
N PRO A 48 10.41 14.40 -4.60
CA PRO A 48 11.36 14.06 -5.66
C PRO A 48 12.43 13.09 -5.14
N LEU A 49 12.97 12.26 -6.04
CA LEU A 49 14.11 11.40 -5.75
C LEU A 49 15.41 12.25 -5.71
N ASP A 50 15.46 13.20 -4.80
CA ASP A 50 16.65 14.03 -4.56
C ASP A 50 17.64 13.27 -3.68
N ARG A 51 18.70 12.75 -4.31
CA ARG A 51 19.72 11.97 -3.63
C ARG A 51 20.34 12.70 -2.45
N ALA A 52 20.61 13.99 -2.58
CA ALA A 52 21.23 14.76 -1.51
C ALA A 52 20.32 14.90 -0.28
N ALA A 53 19.03 15.12 -0.52
CA ALA A 53 18.02 15.19 0.55
C ALA A 53 17.85 13.83 1.27
N PHE A 54 17.81 12.72 0.53
CA PHE A 54 17.76 11.38 1.13
C PHE A 54 19.02 11.04 1.93
N GLU A 55 20.21 11.28 1.36
CA GLU A 55 21.49 11.08 2.06
C GLU A 55 21.62 11.96 3.32
N GLN A 56 21.06 13.18 3.29
CA GLN A 56 21.02 14.05 4.48
C GLN A 56 20.19 13.40 5.59
N VAL A 57 18.95 13.00 5.31
CA VAL A 57 18.06 12.39 6.32
C VAL A 57 18.64 11.10 6.89
N LEU A 58 19.17 10.23 6.02
CA LEU A 58 19.80 8.98 6.45
C LEU A 58 21.06 9.21 7.31
N ARG A 59 21.86 10.21 6.98
CA ARG A 59 23.08 10.58 7.74
C ARG A 59 22.77 11.20 9.09
N GLU A 60 21.69 12.01 9.17
CA GLU A 60 21.23 12.58 10.44
C GLU A 60 20.75 11.50 11.41
N GLY A 61 20.23 10.39 10.91
CA GLY A 61 19.90 9.20 11.69
C GLY A 61 18.79 9.39 12.73
N ARG A 62 18.01 10.47 12.63
CA ARG A 62 16.91 10.76 13.55
C ARG A 62 15.65 9.97 13.23
N ILE A 63 15.50 9.57 11.98
CA ILE A 63 14.37 8.80 11.46
C ILE A 63 14.86 7.94 10.29
N GLY A 64 14.30 6.74 10.14
CA GLY A 64 14.61 5.84 9.03
C GLY A 64 13.74 6.12 7.79
N ILE A 65 14.08 5.47 6.68
CA ILE A 65 13.26 5.41 5.48
C ILE A 65 12.94 3.94 5.23
N SER A 66 11.70 3.53 5.51
CA SER A 66 11.26 2.14 5.44
C SER A 66 11.01 1.65 4.02
N ALA A 67 10.52 2.54 3.15
CA ALA A 67 10.19 2.20 1.77
C ALA A 67 10.09 3.44 0.88
N LEU A 68 10.17 3.22 -0.43
CA LEU A 68 9.65 4.13 -1.45
C LEU A 68 8.36 3.54 -1.99
N ILE A 69 7.32 4.36 -2.25
CA ILE A 69 6.10 3.87 -2.87
C ILE A 69 5.86 4.49 -4.23
N TYR A 70 5.45 3.65 -5.19
CA TYR A 70 5.04 4.05 -6.52
C TYR A 70 4.05 3.05 -7.11
N CYS A 71 2.77 3.21 -6.76
CA CYS A 71 1.68 2.39 -7.28
C CYS A 71 1.09 3.01 -8.54
N ARG A 72 1.15 2.29 -9.66
CA ARG A 72 0.64 2.71 -10.98
C ARG A 72 0.12 1.52 -11.76
N ASN A 73 -0.70 1.81 -12.78
CA ASN A 73 -1.13 0.77 -13.70
C ASN A 73 -0.07 0.53 -14.80
N TYR A 74 0.81 -0.44 -14.60
CA TYR A 74 1.86 -0.80 -15.57
C TYR A 74 1.34 -1.55 -16.80
N LEU A 75 0.09 -2.00 -16.77
CA LEU A 75 -0.60 -2.67 -17.89
C LEU A 75 -1.62 -1.75 -18.57
N SER A 76 -1.51 -0.43 -18.39
CA SER A 76 -2.37 0.54 -19.06
C SER A 76 -2.42 0.29 -20.57
N THR A 77 -3.60 0.55 -21.16
CA THR A 77 -3.79 0.48 -22.63
C THR A 77 -3.04 1.59 -23.35
N ASP A 78 -2.75 2.69 -22.66
CA ASP A 78 -1.81 3.70 -23.16
C ASP A 78 -0.36 3.20 -22.92
N LYS A 79 0.27 2.81 -24.03
CA LYS A 79 1.62 2.26 -23.98
C LYS A 79 2.65 3.28 -23.48
N ASN A 80 2.51 4.56 -23.83
CA ASN A 80 3.46 5.59 -23.40
C ASN A 80 3.36 5.82 -21.88
N GLU A 81 2.12 5.80 -21.34
CA GLU A 81 1.88 5.87 -19.90
C GLU A 81 2.50 4.67 -19.18
N ALA A 82 2.20 3.45 -19.66
CA ALA A 82 2.71 2.22 -19.06
C ALA A 82 4.25 2.16 -19.08
N ASP A 83 4.88 2.46 -20.23
CA ASP A 83 6.33 2.45 -20.38
C ASP A 83 6.97 3.54 -19.47
N GLY A 84 6.37 4.74 -19.40
CA GLY A 84 6.84 5.80 -18.52
C GLY A 84 6.79 5.41 -17.04
N HIS A 85 5.71 4.77 -16.61
CA HIS A 85 5.59 4.26 -15.24
C HIS A 85 6.58 3.14 -14.94
N LEU A 86 6.82 2.26 -15.89
CA LEU A 86 7.79 1.17 -15.76
C LEU A 86 9.22 1.70 -15.58
N GLU A 87 9.63 2.68 -16.38
CA GLU A 87 10.95 3.31 -16.26
C GLU A 87 11.11 4.03 -14.91
N GLU A 88 10.05 4.68 -14.44
CA GLU A 88 10.06 5.33 -13.12
C GLU A 88 10.18 4.32 -11.97
N LEU A 89 9.51 3.16 -12.07
CA LEU A 89 9.67 2.07 -11.09
C LEU A 89 11.10 1.53 -11.07
N LYS A 90 11.70 1.28 -12.24
CA LYS A 90 13.10 0.85 -12.37
C LYS A 90 14.07 1.85 -11.70
N LYS A 91 13.85 3.16 -11.92
CA LYS A 91 14.64 4.22 -11.26
C LYS A 91 14.53 4.14 -9.75
N ARG A 92 13.31 3.91 -9.21
CA ARG A 92 13.09 3.80 -7.75
C ARG A 92 13.77 2.58 -7.17
N ILE A 93 13.73 1.44 -7.85
CA ILE A 93 14.45 0.23 -7.40
C ILE A 93 15.95 0.50 -7.33
N ALA A 94 16.54 1.07 -8.40
CA ALA A 94 17.97 1.39 -8.42
C ALA A 94 18.34 2.47 -7.38
N PHE A 95 17.50 3.48 -7.21
CA PHE A 95 17.69 4.55 -6.21
C PHE A 95 17.62 4.00 -4.78
N ALA A 96 16.64 3.16 -4.49
CA ALA A 96 16.49 2.51 -3.19
C ALA A 96 17.74 1.67 -2.85
N GLY A 97 18.17 0.80 -3.77
CA GLY A 97 19.38 -0.01 -3.57
C GLY A 97 20.64 0.82 -3.37
N ALA A 98 20.82 1.91 -4.12
CA ALA A 98 21.98 2.81 -3.98
C ALA A 98 22.04 3.52 -2.63
N LEU A 99 20.93 3.64 -1.91
CA LEU A 99 20.82 4.29 -0.60
C LEU A 99 20.59 3.31 0.56
N GLY A 100 20.54 2.01 0.28
CA GLY A 100 20.26 0.99 1.31
C GLY A 100 18.81 1.01 1.80
N ILE A 101 17.87 1.56 1.03
CA ILE A 101 16.44 1.49 1.31
C ILE A 101 15.95 0.13 0.81
N GLU A 102 15.49 -0.71 1.72
CA GLU A 102 15.25 -2.13 1.44
C GLU A 102 14.00 -2.43 0.63
N LYS A 103 13.03 -1.49 0.54
CA LYS A 103 11.70 -1.79 0.00
C LYS A 103 11.24 -0.75 -1.01
N VAL A 104 10.56 -1.24 -2.05
CA VAL A 104 9.78 -0.43 -2.98
C VAL A 104 8.37 -1.00 -3.03
N VAL A 105 7.41 -0.22 -2.55
CA VAL A 105 5.98 -0.55 -2.59
C VAL A 105 5.42 -0.17 -3.96
N THR A 106 4.64 -1.07 -4.55
CA THR A 106 4.10 -0.89 -5.89
C THR A 106 2.80 -1.68 -6.08
N SER A 107 2.12 -1.47 -7.20
CA SER A 107 0.99 -2.27 -7.68
C SER A 107 1.41 -3.13 -8.88
N THR A 108 0.56 -4.05 -9.31
CA THR A 108 0.87 -4.90 -10.48
C THR A 108 0.44 -4.28 -11.81
N GLY A 109 -0.62 -3.51 -11.81
CA GLY A 109 -1.36 -3.12 -13.00
C GLY A 109 -2.47 -4.09 -13.39
N ILE A 110 -3.37 -3.64 -14.25
CA ILE A 110 -4.47 -4.41 -14.84
C ILE A 110 -4.66 -3.99 -16.30
N ASP A 111 -4.81 -4.95 -17.19
CA ASP A 111 -5.19 -4.67 -18.57
C ASP A 111 -6.72 -4.67 -18.70
N LYS A 112 -7.31 -3.49 -18.76
CA LYS A 112 -8.77 -3.34 -18.83
C LYS A 112 -9.39 -4.07 -20.03
N ARG A 113 -8.68 -4.19 -21.16
CA ARG A 113 -9.20 -4.92 -22.34
C ARG A 113 -9.38 -6.40 -22.06
N ILE A 114 -8.56 -6.97 -21.16
CA ILE A 114 -8.63 -8.37 -20.75
C ILE A 114 -9.65 -8.56 -19.63
N GLU A 115 -9.75 -7.56 -18.73
CA GLU A 115 -10.55 -7.63 -17.48
C GLU A 115 -11.94 -6.99 -17.61
N GLU A 116 -12.27 -6.33 -18.72
CA GLU A 116 -13.55 -5.65 -18.94
C GLU A 116 -14.75 -6.59 -19.06
N GLY A 117 -14.54 -7.88 -19.11
CA GLY A 117 -15.62 -8.88 -19.12
C GLY A 117 -16.30 -9.13 -17.77
N ILE A 118 -16.62 -8.05 -17.01
CA ILE A 118 -17.30 -8.20 -15.70
C ILE A 118 -18.67 -8.87 -15.82
N TYR A 119 -19.32 -8.76 -16.96
CA TYR A 119 -20.56 -9.43 -17.29
C TYR A 119 -20.33 -10.30 -18.52
N ASP A 120 -19.78 -11.50 -18.30
CA ASP A 120 -19.78 -12.48 -19.36
C ASP A 120 -21.24 -12.93 -19.56
N ARG A 121 -21.85 -12.40 -20.60
CA ARG A 121 -23.21 -12.77 -21.03
C ARG A 121 -23.21 -14.04 -21.89
N ASP A 122 -22.20 -14.90 -21.77
CA ASP A 122 -22.23 -16.16 -22.47
C ASP A 122 -23.43 -16.99 -21.95
N PRO A 123 -24.48 -17.14 -22.77
CA PRO A 123 -25.68 -17.89 -22.36
C PRO A 123 -25.39 -19.39 -22.12
N ALA A 124 -24.23 -19.88 -22.53
CA ALA A 124 -23.78 -21.24 -22.24
C ALA A 124 -23.24 -21.40 -20.81
N VAL A 125 -22.90 -20.32 -20.12
CA VAL A 125 -22.41 -20.34 -18.74
C VAL A 125 -23.59 -20.40 -17.78
N LYS A 126 -23.96 -21.62 -17.38
CA LYS A 126 -25.06 -21.86 -16.41
C LYS A 126 -24.67 -21.66 -14.95
N ASP A 127 -23.42 -21.42 -14.67
CA ASP A 127 -22.92 -21.19 -13.31
C ASP A 127 -23.11 -19.74 -12.89
N ARG A 128 -23.94 -19.51 -11.87
CA ARG A 128 -24.19 -18.17 -11.32
C ARG A 128 -22.91 -17.48 -10.84
N GLY A 129 -21.90 -18.22 -10.43
CA GLY A 129 -20.57 -17.69 -10.07
C GLY A 129 -19.84 -17.05 -11.25
N ASN A 130 -20.27 -17.31 -12.49
CA ASN A 130 -19.69 -16.74 -13.70
C ASN A 130 -20.46 -15.52 -14.23
N MET A 131 -21.61 -15.17 -13.65
CA MET A 131 -22.40 -14.03 -14.12
C MET A 131 -21.78 -12.68 -13.79
N ILE A 132 -20.95 -12.62 -12.77
CA ILE A 132 -20.27 -11.39 -12.35
C ILE A 132 -18.84 -11.79 -11.97
N ARG A 133 -17.94 -11.78 -12.95
CA ARG A 133 -16.53 -12.02 -12.69
C ARG A 133 -15.71 -10.83 -13.16
N ARG A 134 -15.21 -10.07 -12.20
CA ARG A 134 -13.91 -9.48 -12.39
C ARG A 134 -12.91 -10.63 -12.20
N ILE A 135 -12.23 -11.07 -13.29
CA ILE A 135 -11.23 -12.13 -13.17
C ILE A 135 -9.85 -11.48 -13.31
N PRO A 136 -9.29 -10.92 -12.21
CA PRO A 136 -7.94 -10.33 -12.25
C PRO A 136 -6.88 -11.32 -12.76
N ALA A 137 -7.15 -12.62 -12.63
CA ALA A 137 -6.29 -13.69 -13.12
C ALA A 137 -5.98 -13.67 -14.62
N ARG A 138 -6.79 -13.01 -15.44
CA ARG A 138 -6.54 -12.91 -16.89
C ARG A 138 -5.31 -12.07 -17.22
N SER A 139 -4.97 -11.09 -16.38
CA SER A 139 -3.76 -10.27 -16.53
C SER A 139 -2.51 -10.93 -15.95
N LEU A 140 -2.63 -12.10 -15.30
CA LEU A 140 -1.53 -12.72 -14.55
C LEU A 140 -0.30 -12.99 -15.42
N ASP A 141 -0.48 -13.58 -16.62
CA ASP A 141 0.65 -13.86 -17.49
C ASP A 141 1.43 -12.60 -17.86
N ARG A 142 0.71 -11.51 -18.17
CA ARG A 142 1.33 -10.22 -18.46
C ARG A 142 2.04 -9.61 -17.25
N VAL A 143 1.47 -9.77 -16.06
CA VAL A 143 2.13 -9.34 -14.80
C VAL A 143 3.41 -10.13 -14.59
N VAL A 144 3.38 -11.45 -14.77
CA VAL A 144 4.57 -12.30 -14.64
C VAL A 144 5.66 -11.90 -15.63
N ASP A 145 5.29 -11.72 -16.91
CA ASP A 145 6.24 -11.30 -17.95
C ASP A 145 6.86 -9.93 -17.65
N LEU A 146 6.07 -9.01 -17.12
CA LEU A 146 6.53 -7.66 -16.79
C LEU A 146 7.40 -7.63 -15.53
N PHE A 147 6.96 -8.33 -14.48
CA PHE A 147 7.62 -8.27 -13.18
C PHE A 147 8.80 -9.24 -13.04
N GLY A 148 8.92 -10.27 -13.86
CA GLY A 148 10.12 -11.12 -13.86
C GLY A 148 11.42 -10.31 -13.94
N PRO A 149 11.64 -9.50 -14.99
CA PRO A 149 12.82 -8.65 -15.08
C PRO A 149 12.95 -7.58 -13.99
N LEU A 150 11.82 -7.13 -13.39
CA LEU A 150 11.85 -6.18 -12.26
C LEU A 150 12.29 -6.86 -10.97
N VAL A 151 11.90 -8.11 -10.77
CA VAL A 151 12.36 -8.93 -9.64
C VAL A 151 13.87 -9.16 -9.75
N ASP A 152 14.38 -9.53 -10.94
CA ASP A 152 15.83 -9.66 -11.18
C ASP A 152 16.58 -8.34 -10.88
N LEU A 153 15.99 -7.21 -11.25
CA LEU A 153 16.55 -5.89 -10.94
C LEU A 153 16.53 -5.61 -9.43
N ALA A 154 15.45 -5.98 -8.75
CA ALA A 154 15.31 -5.80 -7.31
C ALA A 154 16.31 -6.67 -6.53
N GLU A 155 16.48 -7.94 -6.92
CA GLU A 155 17.50 -8.84 -6.37
C GLU A 155 18.92 -8.25 -6.52
N LYS A 156 19.26 -7.79 -7.73
CA LYS A 156 20.56 -7.17 -8.01
C LYS A 156 20.85 -5.95 -7.14
N ASN A 157 19.82 -5.22 -6.76
CA ASN A 157 19.92 -4.01 -5.93
C ASN A 157 19.67 -4.28 -4.45
N ASN A 158 19.45 -5.53 -4.03
CA ASN A 158 19.07 -5.93 -2.68
C ASN A 158 17.82 -5.19 -2.16
N VAL A 159 16.83 -5.05 -3.03
CA VAL A 159 15.54 -4.39 -2.77
C VAL A 159 14.43 -5.43 -2.81
N LYS A 160 13.43 -5.29 -1.95
CA LYS A 160 12.19 -6.09 -1.97
C LYS A 160 11.09 -5.29 -2.65
N LEU A 161 10.45 -5.88 -3.65
CA LEU A 161 9.22 -5.36 -4.25
C LEU A 161 8.02 -5.79 -3.43
N CYS A 162 7.22 -4.85 -2.97
CA CYS A 162 6.08 -5.10 -2.12
C CYS A 162 4.80 -4.70 -2.86
N PHE A 163 3.96 -5.67 -3.24
CA PHE A 163 2.65 -5.35 -3.80
C PHE A 163 1.71 -4.89 -2.71
N GLU A 164 1.26 -3.65 -2.82
CA GLU A 164 0.12 -3.18 -2.04
C GLU A 164 -1.16 -3.76 -2.61
N ASN A 165 -2.05 -4.22 -1.75
CA ASN A 165 -3.29 -4.87 -2.17
C ASN A 165 -4.46 -3.90 -2.45
N CYS A 166 -4.16 -2.65 -2.78
CA CYS A 166 -5.17 -1.65 -3.15
C CYS A 166 -5.80 -1.97 -4.51
N PRO A 167 -7.12 -2.25 -4.60
CA PRO A 167 -7.78 -2.57 -5.87
C PRO A 167 -7.97 -1.35 -6.78
N LEU A 168 -7.87 -0.14 -6.22
CA LEU A 168 -8.20 1.11 -6.92
C LEU A 168 -7.09 1.62 -7.84
N MET A 169 -5.87 1.09 -7.69
CA MET A 169 -4.68 1.56 -8.41
C MET A 169 -4.38 0.79 -9.70
N GLY A 170 -5.35 0.06 -10.25
CA GLY A 170 -5.10 -0.84 -11.38
C GLY A 170 -4.19 -1.99 -10.94
N ASN A 171 -4.76 -2.99 -10.26
CA ASN A 171 -4.00 -4.01 -9.56
C ASN A 171 -4.72 -5.36 -9.63
N ILE A 172 -3.96 -6.45 -9.73
CA ILE A 172 -4.51 -7.80 -9.58
C ILE A 172 -4.05 -8.48 -8.28
N ALA A 173 -3.07 -7.94 -7.59
CA ALA A 173 -2.59 -8.46 -6.30
C ALA A 173 -3.50 -8.04 -5.13
N ILE A 174 -4.81 -8.25 -5.26
CA ILE A 174 -5.85 -7.69 -4.38
C ILE A 174 -6.47 -8.70 -3.41
N SER A 175 -6.09 -9.97 -3.49
CA SER A 175 -6.66 -11.00 -2.64
C SER A 175 -5.68 -12.15 -2.39
N PRO A 176 -5.85 -12.94 -1.32
CA PRO A 176 -5.01 -14.10 -1.01
C PRO A 176 -4.88 -15.07 -2.19
N VAL A 177 -5.97 -15.33 -2.90
CA VAL A 177 -5.96 -16.21 -4.08
C VAL A 177 -5.04 -15.67 -5.19
N MET A 178 -5.02 -14.35 -5.39
CA MET A 178 -4.16 -13.75 -6.41
C MET A 178 -2.70 -13.65 -5.93
N TRP A 179 -2.47 -13.38 -4.65
CA TRP A 179 -1.11 -13.38 -4.09
C TRP A 179 -0.45 -14.76 -4.24
N GLN A 180 -1.18 -15.83 -3.88
CA GLN A 180 -0.70 -17.20 -4.08
C GLN A 180 -0.28 -17.43 -5.52
N ARG A 181 -1.15 -17.13 -6.50
CA ARG A 181 -0.88 -17.33 -7.94
C ARG A 181 0.32 -16.53 -8.44
N ILE A 182 0.47 -15.29 -7.96
CA ILE A 182 1.60 -14.43 -8.33
C ILE A 182 2.90 -15.01 -7.77
N PHE A 183 2.93 -15.41 -6.49
CA PHE A 183 4.15 -15.94 -5.87
C PHE A 183 4.52 -17.33 -6.36
N GLU A 184 3.57 -18.17 -6.78
CA GLU A 184 3.83 -19.43 -7.47
C GLU A 184 4.53 -19.20 -8.82
N ARG A 185 4.21 -18.10 -9.51
CA ARG A 185 4.76 -17.78 -10.84
C ARG A 185 6.03 -16.91 -10.76
N LEU A 186 6.22 -16.21 -9.67
CA LEU A 186 7.41 -15.38 -9.35
C LEU A 186 7.98 -15.81 -7.99
N PRO A 187 8.68 -16.97 -7.93
CA PRO A 187 9.10 -17.58 -6.67
C PRO A 187 10.39 -16.98 -6.09
N SER A 188 10.52 -15.65 -6.11
CA SER A 188 11.67 -14.93 -5.53
C SER A 188 11.37 -14.44 -4.11
N ASP A 189 12.39 -14.42 -3.25
CA ASP A 189 12.30 -13.82 -1.90
C ASP A 189 12.37 -12.28 -1.92
N HIS A 190 12.53 -11.68 -3.08
CA HIS A 190 12.52 -10.24 -3.31
C HIS A 190 11.16 -9.70 -3.76
N ILE A 191 10.11 -10.52 -3.74
CA ILE A 191 8.74 -10.11 -4.04
C ILE A 191 7.79 -10.55 -2.92
N GLY A 192 6.93 -9.63 -2.46
CA GLY A 192 6.00 -9.89 -1.38
C GLY A 192 4.92 -8.83 -1.31
N LEU A 193 4.42 -8.56 -0.13
CA LEU A 193 3.29 -7.68 0.14
C LEU A 193 3.69 -6.45 0.95
N ALA A 194 3.13 -5.31 0.58
CA ALA A 194 2.79 -4.24 1.48
C ALA A 194 1.34 -4.48 1.89
N TYR A 195 1.16 -5.11 3.04
CA TYR A 195 -0.13 -5.62 3.48
C TYR A 195 -0.98 -4.49 4.04
N ASP A 196 -2.10 -4.19 3.39
CA ASP A 196 -3.10 -3.23 3.86
C ASP A 196 -4.41 -3.96 4.17
N PRO A 197 -4.72 -4.21 5.44
CA PRO A 197 -5.94 -4.91 5.82
C PRO A 197 -7.21 -4.11 5.55
N SER A 198 -7.14 -2.78 5.40
CA SER A 198 -8.31 -1.94 5.20
C SER A 198 -9.03 -2.21 3.88
N HIS A 199 -8.26 -2.56 2.84
CA HIS A 199 -8.83 -2.92 1.55
C HIS A 199 -9.65 -4.21 1.63
N LEU A 200 -9.18 -5.19 2.40
CA LEU A 200 -9.87 -6.48 2.56
C LEU A 200 -11.24 -6.33 3.25
N VAL A 201 -11.40 -5.33 4.14
CA VAL A 201 -12.67 -5.07 4.83
C VAL A 201 -13.82 -4.82 3.87
N TRP A 202 -13.65 -3.87 2.96
CA TRP A 202 -14.73 -3.53 2.02
C TRP A 202 -14.81 -4.48 0.82
N GLU A 203 -13.77 -5.26 0.55
CA GLU A 203 -13.80 -6.40 -0.38
C GLU A 203 -14.45 -7.65 0.25
N MET A 204 -14.86 -7.61 1.54
CA MET A 204 -15.42 -8.72 2.29
C MET A 204 -14.47 -9.94 2.39
N ILE A 205 -13.17 -9.69 2.44
CA ILE A 205 -12.12 -10.69 2.63
C ILE A 205 -11.69 -10.66 4.09
N ASP A 206 -11.35 -11.83 4.66
CA ASP A 206 -10.79 -11.91 6.02
C ASP A 206 -9.46 -11.15 6.13
N PRO A 207 -9.35 -10.13 7.00
CA PRO A 207 -8.12 -9.35 7.14
C PRO A 207 -7.13 -9.93 8.16
N TYR A 208 -7.40 -11.09 8.76
CA TYR A 208 -6.56 -11.66 9.84
C TYR A 208 -5.83 -12.94 9.41
N GLY A 209 -6.55 -13.89 8.81
CA GLY A 209 -6.01 -15.18 8.38
C GLY A 209 -4.80 -15.05 7.44
N PRO A 210 -4.83 -14.15 6.46
CA PRO A 210 -3.72 -13.96 5.53
C PRO A 210 -2.40 -13.55 6.19
N ILE A 211 -2.41 -12.95 7.40
CA ILE A 211 -1.18 -12.59 8.11
C ILE A 211 -0.32 -13.84 8.39
N ARG A 212 -0.95 -14.95 8.82
CA ARG A 212 -0.24 -16.20 9.06
C ARG A 212 0.08 -16.93 7.76
N GLU A 213 -0.86 -16.94 6.82
CA GLU A 213 -0.71 -17.65 5.54
C GLU A 213 0.44 -17.10 4.71
N PHE A 214 0.56 -15.77 4.67
CA PHE A 214 1.57 -15.06 3.86
C PHE A 214 2.70 -14.46 4.71
N ALA A 215 2.89 -14.89 5.95
CA ALA A 215 3.92 -14.35 6.84
C ALA A 215 5.30 -14.16 6.20
N PRO A 216 5.87 -15.13 5.44
CA PRO A 216 7.18 -14.95 4.80
C PRO A 216 7.18 -13.94 3.66
N ARG A 217 6.02 -13.46 3.25
CA ARG A 217 5.84 -12.53 2.12
C ARG A 217 5.38 -11.14 2.56
N ILE A 218 5.00 -10.94 3.81
CA ILE A 218 4.62 -9.62 4.33
C ILE A 218 5.90 -8.88 4.71
N PHE A 219 6.32 -7.95 3.86
CA PHE A 219 7.55 -7.17 4.06
C PHE A 219 7.27 -5.77 4.63
N HIS A 220 6.07 -5.27 4.41
CA HIS A 220 5.62 -3.95 4.83
C HIS A 220 4.14 -4.02 5.21
N VAL A 221 3.69 -3.11 6.09
CA VAL A 221 2.28 -3.07 6.52
C VAL A 221 1.79 -1.64 6.47
N HIS A 222 0.68 -1.41 5.81
CA HIS A 222 -0.05 -0.14 5.88
C HIS A 222 -1.07 -0.18 7.01
N ALA A 223 -1.00 0.81 7.88
CA ALA A 223 -1.98 1.00 8.94
C ALA A 223 -3.01 2.03 8.52
N LYS A 224 -4.02 1.53 7.86
CA LYS A 224 -5.24 2.20 7.45
C LYS A 224 -6.43 1.36 7.86
N ASP A 225 -7.57 1.95 8.11
CA ASP A 225 -8.79 1.25 8.50
C ASP A 225 -9.93 1.62 7.54
N ALA A 226 -11.00 0.86 7.57
CA ALA A 226 -12.18 1.13 6.76
C ALA A 226 -13.44 1.04 7.63
N ARG A 227 -14.37 1.96 7.43
CA ARG A 227 -15.67 1.98 8.09
C ARG A 227 -16.77 1.69 7.08
N ILE A 228 -17.68 0.77 7.42
CA ILE A 228 -18.81 0.35 6.61
C ILE A 228 -20.08 1.06 7.08
N ASP A 229 -20.73 1.82 6.20
CA ASP A 229 -22.10 2.26 6.39
C ASP A 229 -23.08 1.13 6.01
N ARG A 230 -23.41 0.29 6.99
CA ARG A 230 -24.26 -0.88 6.79
C ARG A 230 -25.67 -0.50 6.35
N ALA A 231 -26.20 0.65 6.80
CA ALA A 231 -27.53 1.08 6.40
C ALA A 231 -27.57 1.44 4.91
N ARG A 232 -26.52 2.12 4.44
CA ARG A 232 -26.36 2.46 3.03
C ARG A 232 -26.13 1.21 2.18
N LEU A 233 -25.20 0.33 2.61
CA LEU A 233 -24.92 -0.95 1.93
C LEU A 233 -26.18 -1.77 1.74
N MET A 234 -27.05 -1.87 2.78
CA MET A 234 -28.31 -2.60 2.73
C MET A 234 -29.30 -2.02 1.72
N ARG A 235 -29.16 -0.75 1.35
CA ARG A 235 -30.06 -0.07 0.38
C ARG A 235 -29.50 -0.06 -1.04
N THR A 236 -28.19 0.08 -1.20
CA THR A 236 -27.56 0.19 -2.52
C THR A 236 -26.99 -1.13 -3.01
N GLY A 237 -26.64 -2.05 -2.10
CA GLY A 237 -25.84 -3.23 -2.45
C GLY A 237 -24.45 -2.85 -2.96
N ILE A 238 -23.66 -3.85 -3.30
CA ILE A 238 -22.26 -3.66 -3.72
C ILE A 238 -22.09 -3.18 -5.16
N LEU A 239 -23.13 -3.24 -5.99
CA LEU A 239 -23.03 -2.96 -7.44
C LEU A 239 -23.61 -1.61 -7.84
N THR A 240 -24.47 -1.00 -7.02
CA THR A 240 -25.14 0.26 -7.35
C THR A 240 -24.21 1.46 -7.15
N ASP A 241 -23.55 1.53 -6.03
CA ASP A 241 -22.52 2.50 -5.73
C ASP A 241 -21.53 1.96 -4.67
N PHE A 242 -20.38 2.60 -4.52
CA PHE A 242 -19.35 2.25 -3.56
C PHE A 242 -19.27 3.21 -2.38
N SER A 243 -20.25 4.10 -2.21
CA SER A 243 -20.24 5.14 -1.16
C SER A 243 -20.67 4.63 0.22
N TRP A 244 -20.86 3.33 0.38
CA TRP A 244 -21.20 2.66 1.64
C TRP A 244 -20.00 2.33 2.53
N TRP A 245 -18.78 2.70 2.13
CA TRP A 245 -17.56 2.57 2.92
C TRP A 245 -16.68 3.81 2.76
N GLN A 246 -15.79 4.01 3.71
CA GLN A 246 -14.79 5.08 3.64
C GLN A 246 -13.55 4.67 4.42
N TYR A 247 -12.39 5.18 4.03
CA TYR A 247 -11.17 5.02 4.81
C TYR A 247 -11.19 5.91 6.05
N VAL A 248 -10.62 5.39 7.12
CA VAL A 248 -10.43 6.08 8.40
C VAL A 248 -9.08 5.68 8.99
N ILE A 249 -8.60 6.46 9.94
CA ILE A 249 -7.40 6.04 10.68
C ILE A 249 -7.70 4.84 11.60
N PRO A 250 -6.70 3.98 11.90
CA PRO A 250 -6.78 2.88 12.84
C PRO A 250 -7.50 3.23 14.15
N GLY A 251 -8.40 2.32 14.56
CA GLY A 251 -9.24 2.50 15.74
C GLY A 251 -10.57 3.22 15.51
N ARG A 252 -10.85 3.68 14.29
CA ARG A 252 -12.11 4.32 13.91
C ARG A 252 -12.94 3.52 12.90
N GLY A 253 -12.43 2.39 12.45
CA GLY A 253 -13.05 1.50 11.46
C GLY A 253 -13.46 0.15 12.03
N GLU A 254 -13.48 -0.86 11.15
CA GLU A 254 -13.93 -2.23 11.43
C GLU A 254 -12.80 -3.14 11.95
N LEU A 255 -11.54 -2.74 11.76
CA LEU A 255 -10.38 -3.59 12.06
C LEU A 255 -10.08 -3.63 13.56
N ASN A 256 -9.84 -4.84 14.06
CA ASN A 256 -9.27 -5.04 15.39
C ASN A 256 -7.74 -4.98 15.31
N TRP A 257 -7.18 -3.81 15.52
CA TRP A 257 -5.73 -3.58 15.45
C TRP A 257 -4.94 -4.31 16.51
N HIS A 258 -5.53 -4.58 17.66
CA HIS A 258 -4.89 -5.44 18.67
C HIS A 258 -4.67 -6.86 18.12
N THR A 259 -5.67 -7.43 17.45
CA THR A 259 -5.55 -8.74 16.79
C THR A 259 -4.49 -8.70 15.68
N ILE A 260 -4.52 -7.68 14.79
CA ILE A 260 -3.55 -7.55 13.68
C ILE A 260 -2.12 -7.49 14.21
N LEU A 261 -1.84 -6.61 15.17
CA LEU A 261 -0.49 -6.45 15.70
C LEU A 261 -0.02 -7.68 16.49
N THR A 262 -0.93 -8.35 17.20
CA THR A 262 -0.64 -9.63 17.87
C THR A 262 -0.27 -10.72 16.87
N GLU A 263 -1.02 -10.85 15.77
CA GLU A 263 -0.74 -11.81 14.71
C GLU A 263 0.58 -11.53 14.01
N LEU A 264 0.84 -10.26 13.66
CA LEU A 264 2.12 -9.84 13.06
C LEU A 264 3.31 -10.16 13.99
N LYS A 265 3.18 -9.88 15.30
CA LYS A 265 4.19 -10.24 16.29
C LYS A 265 4.39 -11.75 16.40
N ALA A 266 3.31 -12.52 16.41
CA ALA A 266 3.36 -13.98 16.51
C ALA A 266 4.06 -14.65 15.31
N VAL A 267 3.98 -14.07 14.12
CA VAL A 267 4.69 -14.55 12.93
C VAL A 267 6.10 -13.97 12.78
N GLY A 268 6.56 -13.17 13.75
CA GLY A 268 7.91 -12.60 13.76
C GLY A 268 8.11 -11.38 12.87
N PHE A 269 7.03 -10.70 12.46
CA PHE A 269 7.16 -9.44 11.71
C PHE A 269 7.81 -8.38 12.62
N ASP A 270 8.90 -7.79 12.16
CA ASP A 270 9.68 -6.77 12.87
C ASP A 270 9.89 -5.48 12.04
N GLY A 271 9.16 -5.38 10.91
CA GLY A 271 9.22 -4.24 10.00
C GLY A 271 8.44 -3.02 10.48
N THR A 272 8.19 -2.11 9.55
CA THR A 272 7.47 -0.86 9.81
C THR A 272 5.97 -1.04 9.59
N ILE A 273 5.20 -0.56 10.55
CA ILE A 273 3.77 -0.27 10.44
C ILE A 273 3.66 1.17 9.95
N SER A 274 3.39 1.34 8.67
CA SER A 274 3.32 2.64 7.99
C SER A 274 1.90 3.19 8.04
N LEU A 275 1.68 4.28 8.75
CA LEU A 275 0.36 4.92 8.79
C LEU A 275 0.03 5.50 7.42
N GLU A 276 -1.07 5.08 6.85
CA GLU A 276 -1.62 5.67 5.63
C GLU A 276 -2.88 6.47 5.96
N HIS A 277 -2.75 7.79 5.87
CA HIS A 277 -3.79 8.71 6.30
C HIS A 277 -4.70 9.10 5.11
N GLU A 278 -5.94 8.63 5.16
CA GLU A 278 -7.01 8.95 4.20
C GLU A 278 -8.34 9.25 4.92
N ASP A 279 -8.30 9.66 6.19
CA ASP A 279 -9.51 9.96 6.99
C ASP A 279 -9.94 11.41 6.76
N GLU A 280 -11.10 11.61 6.14
CA GLU A 280 -11.67 12.93 5.86
C GLU A 280 -11.91 13.77 7.13
N ALA A 281 -12.09 13.13 8.30
CA ALA A 281 -12.26 13.85 9.56
C ALA A 281 -10.99 14.59 10.01
N PHE A 282 -9.84 14.24 9.44
CA PHE A 282 -8.55 14.88 9.69
C PHE A 282 -7.96 15.48 8.41
N ALA A 283 -8.80 15.86 7.44
CA ALA A 283 -8.41 16.52 6.20
C ALA A 283 -8.62 18.03 6.26
N GLY A 284 -8.26 18.74 5.19
CA GLY A 284 -8.57 20.16 4.98
C GLY A 284 -7.52 21.16 5.49
N SER A 285 -6.59 20.74 6.35
CA SER A 285 -5.42 21.55 6.73
C SER A 285 -4.23 20.68 7.10
N VAL A 286 -3.02 21.22 7.01
CA VAL A 286 -1.79 20.53 7.45
C VAL A 286 -1.90 20.12 8.92
N SER A 287 -2.40 21.03 9.77
CA SER A 287 -2.59 20.74 11.21
C SER A 287 -3.57 19.59 11.44
N ALA A 288 -4.64 19.46 10.66
CA ALA A 288 -5.60 18.35 10.79
C ALA A 288 -4.94 17.02 10.41
N VAL A 289 -4.20 16.97 9.29
CA VAL A 289 -3.45 15.77 8.88
C VAL A 289 -2.43 15.37 9.94
N GLN A 290 -1.68 16.33 10.49
CA GLN A 290 -0.73 16.10 11.59
C GLN A 290 -1.42 15.52 12.82
N GLN A 291 -2.57 16.03 13.21
CA GLN A 291 -3.36 15.52 14.34
C GLN A 291 -3.84 14.08 14.08
N GLY A 292 -4.28 13.75 12.85
CA GLY A 292 -4.66 12.41 12.46
C GLY A 292 -3.49 11.42 12.58
N LEU A 293 -2.31 11.78 12.07
CA LEU A 293 -1.10 10.98 12.16
C LEU A 293 -0.68 10.75 13.62
N ILE A 294 -0.68 11.80 14.46
CA ILE A 294 -0.32 11.71 15.87
C ILE A 294 -1.32 10.84 16.64
N ALA A 295 -2.63 11.01 16.40
CA ALA A 295 -3.68 10.22 17.04
C ALA A 295 -3.55 8.73 16.69
N CYS A 296 -3.34 8.43 15.41
CA CYS A 296 -3.13 7.06 14.94
C CYS A 296 -1.87 6.44 15.56
N LYS A 297 -0.74 7.17 15.56
CA LYS A 297 0.49 6.72 16.22
C LYS A 297 0.27 6.39 17.68
N ALA A 298 -0.39 7.28 18.43
CA ALA A 298 -0.66 7.07 19.86
C ALA A 298 -1.50 5.81 20.10
N TYR A 299 -2.54 5.59 19.29
CA TYR A 299 -3.39 4.40 19.37
C TYR A 299 -2.60 3.11 19.15
N LEU A 300 -1.82 3.02 18.05
CA LEU A 300 -1.04 1.81 17.76
C LEU A 300 0.10 1.60 18.75
N THR A 301 0.76 2.67 19.21
CA THR A 301 1.79 2.58 20.26
C THR A 301 1.22 2.01 21.55
N GLY A 302 0.00 2.42 21.95
CA GLY A 302 -0.68 1.86 23.10
C GLY A 302 -0.84 0.35 22.99
N ILE A 303 -1.32 -0.15 21.86
CA ILE A 303 -1.46 -1.59 21.62
C ILE A 303 -0.10 -2.31 21.65
N LEU A 304 0.93 -1.74 21.00
CA LEU A 304 2.26 -2.36 20.98
C LEU A 304 2.91 -2.48 22.37
N GLN A 305 2.51 -1.65 23.32
CA GLN A 305 2.97 -1.72 24.71
C GLN A 305 2.23 -2.81 25.50
N GLU A 306 1.02 -3.21 25.08
CA GLU A 306 0.19 -4.22 25.74
C GLU A 306 0.52 -5.65 25.30
N ILE A 307 1.03 -5.83 24.08
CA ILE A 307 1.36 -7.13 23.48
C ILE A 307 2.86 -7.40 23.58
#